data_1b1abbb54883a3e6c9aac92756558b04
#
_entry.id   1b1abbb54883a3e6c9aac92756558b04
#
_cell.length_a   1.000
_cell.length_b   1.000
_cell.length_c   1.000
_cell.angle_alpha   90.00
_cell.angle_beta   90.00
_cell.angle_gamma   90.00
#
_symmetry.space_group_name_H-M   'P 1'
#
loop_
_entity.id
_entity.type
_entity.pdbx_description
1 polymer ?
#
loop_
_entity_poly.entity_id
_entity_poly.type
_entity_poly.pdbx_seq_one_letter_code
_entity_poly.pdbx_strand_id
1 'polypeptide(L)'
;MATRILLAPGFWLGAWAWDEVVPVLRTRGHEVQALTLPGLDTADPHRLSATLENQAQAIIDAVPPGEAVVLVAHSGGAAPAYLAIDRAPDLFRRVIYVDSAPLPNGFVINSALDIAAREWPLPEWSRLEDEGNSLAGLDAAVLARFRERAVPQPASVAAAPLRLSDSAARLAVPATVICSSITADRVKKLRDNGAIATFTELARIDAEYLDLPTGHWPMWSKPKELAELIHTVADR
;
A
#
# COMPACT_ATOMS: atom_id res chain seq x y z
N MET A 1 3.74 7.04 22.81
CA MET A 1 4.31 8.36 22.40
C MET A 1 3.71 8.76 21.06
N ALA A 2 3.64 10.07 20.75
CA ALA A 2 3.20 10.50 19.42
C ALA A 2 4.13 9.91 18.36
N THR A 3 3.57 9.17 17.41
CA THR A 3 4.31 8.57 16.29
C THR A 3 3.83 9.23 15.01
N ARG A 4 4.76 9.57 14.11
CA ARG A 4 4.39 10.03 12.78
C ARG A 4 4.10 8.83 11.88
N ILE A 5 2.94 8.87 11.24
CA ILE A 5 2.43 7.80 10.37
C ILE A 5 2.18 8.38 8.98
N LEU A 6 2.79 7.79 7.96
CA LEU A 6 2.49 8.05 6.56
C LEU A 6 1.57 6.95 6.02
N LEU A 7 0.51 7.33 5.32
CA LEU A 7 -0.47 6.40 4.74
C LEU A 7 -0.38 6.46 3.21
N ALA A 8 0.20 5.45 2.58
CA ALA A 8 0.29 5.32 1.13
C ALA A 8 -0.90 4.52 0.60
N PRO A 9 -1.71 5.08 -0.31
CA PRO A 9 -2.88 4.41 -0.86
C PRO A 9 -2.49 3.39 -1.93
N GLY A 10 -3.43 2.49 -2.23
CA GLY A 10 -3.37 1.58 -3.38
C GLY A 10 -3.64 2.28 -4.72
N PHE A 11 -3.70 1.49 -5.78
CA PHE A 11 -4.00 1.99 -7.12
C PHE A 11 -5.36 2.68 -7.19
N TRP A 12 -5.47 3.65 -8.07
CA TRP A 12 -6.66 4.50 -8.33
C TRP A 12 -7.04 5.43 -7.17
N LEU A 13 -6.32 5.36 -6.04
CA LEU A 13 -6.66 6.05 -4.80
C LEU A 13 -5.70 7.21 -4.51
N GLY A 14 -6.21 8.21 -3.81
CA GLY A 14 -5.41 9.28 -3.21
C GLY A 14 -5.53 9.30 -1.69
N ALA A 15 -5.05 10.36 -1.07
CA ALA A 15 -5.13 10.58 0.38
C ALA A 15 -6.54 10.39 0.95
N TRP A 16 -7.56 10.71 0.17
CA TRP A 16 -8.98 10.58 0.53
C TRP A 16 -9.40 9.14 0.92
N ALA A 17 -8.66 8.13 0.46
CA ALA A 17 -8.96 6.75 0.83
C ALA A 17 -8.87 6.52 2.35
N TRP A 18 -8.15 7.37 3.06
CA TRP A 18 -7.89 7.27 4.49
C TRP A 18 -8.73 8.24 5.34
N ASP A 19 -9.72 8.93 4.74
CA ASP A 19 -10.53 9.97 5.42
C ASP A 19 -11.20 9.47 6.71
N GLU A 20 -11.55 8.18 6.79
CA GLU A 20 -12.17 7.57 7.97
C GLU A 20 -11.15 7.01 8.98
N VAL A 21 -9.92 6.70 8.56
CA VAL A 21 -8.84 6.15 9.40
C VAL A 21 -8.07 7.27 10.10
N VAL A 22 -7.75 8.35 9.37
CA VAL A 22 -6.93 9.47 9.88
C VAL A 22 -7.48 10.09 11.17
N PRO A 23 -8.78 10.41 11.30
CA PRO A 23 -9.30 11.00 12.54
C PRO A 23 -9.13 10.08 13.75
N VAL A 24 -9.30 8.76 13.57
CA VAL A 24 -9.13 7.78 14.66
C VAL A 24 -7.68 7.75 15.12
N LEU A 25 -6.71 7.65 14.21
CA LEU A 25 -5.29 7.67 14.55
C LEU A 25 -4.87 8.96 15.24
N ARG A 26 -5.40 10.12 14.81
CA ARG A 26 -5.14 11.41 15.43
C ARG A 26 -5.70 11.49 16.85
N THR A 27 -6.87 10.91 17.13
CA THR A 27 -7.41 10.83 18.50
C THR A 27 -6.58 9.94 19.42
N ARG A 28 -5.80 9.01 18.86
CA ARG A 28 -4.81 8.20 19.58
C ARG A 28 -3.47 8.92 19.79
N GLY A 29 -3.36 10.18 19.35
CA GLY A 29 -2.18 11.03 19.58
C GLY A 29 -1.09 10.91 18.50
N HIS A 30 -1.37 10.28 17.35
CA HIS A 30 -0.42 10.20 16.25
C HIS A 30 -0.47 11.43 15.34
N GLU A 31 0.67 11.76 14.76
CA GLU A 31 0.77 12.70 13.65
C GLU A 31 0.61 11.91 12.33
N VAL A 32 -0.49 12.17 11.60
CA VAL A 32 -0.86 11.34 10.45
C VAL A 32 -0.94 12.17 9.18
N GLN A 33 -0.25 11.70 8.15
CA GLN A 33 -0.30 12.25 6.80
C GLN A 33 -0.72 11.15 5.81
N ALA A 34 -1.87 11.32 5.18
CA ALA A 34 -2.29 10.51 4.04
C ALA A 34 -1.72 11.13 2.75
N LEU A 35 -1.19 10.28 1.87
CA LEU A 35 -0.51 10.69 0.66
C LEU A 35 -1.42 10.55 -0.57
N THR A 36 -1.28 11.46 -1.52
CA THR A 36 -1.66 11.24 -2.92
C THR A 36 -0.37 11.09 -3.69
N LEU A 37 -0.11 9.88 -4.18
CA LEU A 37 1.15 9.59 -4.88
C LEU A 37 1.16 10.21 -6.28
N PRO A 38 2.35 10.56 -6.82
CA PRO A 38 2.48 11.05 -8.19
C PRO A 38 1.73 10.19 -9.20
N GLY A 39 1.01 10.85 -10.10
CA GLY A 39 0.14 10.20 -11.09
C GLY A 39 -1.32 10.05 -10.66
N LEU A 40 -1.64 10.24 -9.37
CA LEU A 40 -2.98 10.07 -8.78
C LEU A 40 -3.63 11.41 -8.38
N ASP A 41 -3.02 12.54 -8.74
CA ASP A 41 -3.61 13.86 -8.64
C ASP A 41 -4.08 14.32 -10.03
N THR A 42 -5.39 14.52 -10.21
CA THR A 42 -5.97 14.96 -11.48
C THR A 42 -5.62 16.41 -11.81
N ALA A 43 -5.21 17.21 -10.83
CA ALA A 43 -4.78 18.58 -11.03
C ALA A 43 -3.34 18.70 -11.59
N ASP A 44 -2.54 17.60 -11.51
CA ASP A 44 -1.20 17.58 -12.06
C ASP A 44 -1.24 17.33 -13.59
N PRO A 45 -0.85 18.30 -14.43
CA PRO A 45 -0.83 18.15 -15.89
C PRO A 45 0.20 17.10 -16.35
N HIS A 46 1.16 16.74 -15.51
CA HIS A 46 2.22 15.77 -15.80
C HIS A 46 1.97 14.40 -15.19
N ARG A 47 0.78 14.16 -14.60
CA ARG A 47 0.48 12.92 -13.87
C ARG A 47 0.82 11.63 -14.62
N LEU A 48 0.67 11.62 -15.97
CA LEU A 48 0.92 10.45 -16.80
C LEU A 48 2.40 10.15 -17.03
N SER A 49 3.31 11.05 -16.62
CA SER A 49 4.75 10.80 -16.62
C SER A 49 5.27 10.23 -15.30
N ALA A 50 4.41 10.03 -14.32
CA ALA A 50 4.78 9.46 -13.04
C ALA A 50 5.31 8.02 -13.19
N THR A 51 6.33 7.68 -12.41
CA THR A 51 6.95 6.35 -12.35
C THR A 51 6.92 5.80 -10.93
N LEU A 52 7.24 4.52 -10.76
CA LEU A 52 7.42 3.92 -9.42
C LEU A 52 8.48 4.67 -8.61
N GLU A 53 9.55 5.11 -9.28
CA GLU A 53 10.62 5.89 -8.65
C GLU A 53 10.14 7.25 -8.15
N ASN A 54 9.29 7.95 -8.92
CA ASN A 54 8.70 9.22 -8.47
C ASN A 54 7.78 8.99 -7.27
N GLN A 55 6.99 7.93 -7.26
CA GLN A 55 6.13 7.59 -6.13
C GLN A 55 6.93 7.24 -4.88
N ALA A 56 8.01 6.44 -5.03
CA ALA A 56 8.91 6.14 -3.93
C ALA A 56 9.61 7.40 -3.39
N GLN A 57 10.07 8.28 -4.28
CA GLN A 57 10.68 9.54 -3.87
C GLN A 57 9.70 10.44 -3.11
N ALA A 58 8.45 10.53 -3.56
CA ALA A 58 7.41 11.30 -2.86
C ALA A 58 7.12 10.76 -1.44
N ILE A 59 7.23 9.44 -1.23
CA ILE A 59 7.14 8.85 0.12
C ILE A 59 8.34 9.26 0.97
N ILE A 60 9.56 9.24 0.42
CA ILE A 60 10.79 9.67 1.10
C ILE A 60 10.70 11.16 1.47
N ASP A 61 10.30 12.01 0.54
CA ASP A 61 10.19 13.45 0.72
C ASP A 61 9.11 13.86 1.74
N ALA A 62 8.13 12.97 2.00
CA ALA A 62 7.11 13.17 3.02
C ALA A 62 7.63 12.91 4.45
N VAL A 63 8.82 12.33 4.61
CA VAL A 63 9.43 12.12 5.93
C VAL A 63 10.12 13.40 6.37
N PRO A 64 9.76 13.98 7.53
CA PRO A 64 10.41 15.18 8.01
C PRO A 64 11.90 14.95 8.32
N PRO A 65 12.76 15.96 8.12
CA PRO A 65 14.18 15.85 8.42
C PRO A 65 14.44 15.43 9.87
N GLY A 66 15.29 14.43 10.05
CA GLY A 66 15.71 13.94 11.38
C GLY A 66 14.68 13.04 12.08
N GLU A 67 13.60 12.68 11.42
CA GLU A 67 12.60 11.74 11.95
C GLU A 67 12.67 10.38 11.24
N ALA A 68 12.21 9.34 11.97
CA ALA A 68 11.87 8.05 11.39
C ALA A 68 10.38 7.78 11.60
N VAL A 69 9.67 7.35 10.56
CA VAL A 69 8.21 7.24 10.52
C VAL A 69 7.73 5.80 10.47
N VAL A 70 6.47 5.58 10.80
CA VAL A 70 5.75 4.35 10.43
C VAL A 70 5.10 4.57 9.06
N LEU A 71 5.40 3.70 8.11
CA LEU A 71 4.80 3.72 6.77
C LEU A 71 3.72 2.65 6.69
N VAL A 72 2.50 3.05 6.35
CA VAL A 72 1.38 2.15 6.06
C VAL A 72 1.17 2.13 4.55
N ALA A 73 1.17 0.96 3.93
CA ALA A 73 1.01 0.82 2.49
C ALA A 73 -0.11 -0.17 2.16
N HIS A 74 -1.10 0.27 1.40
CA HIS A 74 -2.21 -0.55 0.96
C HIS A 74 -2.02 -1.02 -0.48
N SER A 75 -2.30 -2.31 -0.75
CA SER A 75 -2.42 -2.85 -2.11
C SER A 75 -1.24 -2.45 -3.02
N GLY A 76 -1.50 -1.91 -4.21
CA GLY A 76 -0.50 -1.44 -5.17
C GLY A 76 0.47 -0.37 -4.64
N GLY A 77 0.11 0.32 -3.55
CA GLY A 77 1.01 1.23 -2.84
C GLY A 77 2.20 0.54 -2.16
N ALA A 78 2.16 -0.78 -2.00
CA ALA A 78 3.29 -1.54 -1.44
C ALA A 78 4.54 -1.49 -2.34
N ALA A 79 4.40 -1.41 -3.65
CA ALA A 79 5.55 -1.34 -4.57
C ALA A 79 6.39 -0.07 -4.35
N PRO A 80 5.83 1.15 -4.47
CA PRO A 80 6.59 2.36 -4.20
C PRO A 80 7.00 2.48 -2.73
N ALA A 81 6.22 1.96 -1.77
CA ALA A 81 6.60 1.93 -0.36
C ALA A 81 7.85 1.07 -0.12
N TYR A 82 7.89 -0.13 -0.71
CA TYR A 82 9.06 -1.01 -0.56
C TYR A 82 10.29 -0.48 -1.28
N LEU A 83 10.11 0.20 -2.42
CA LEU A 83 11.20 0.91 -3.11
C LEU A 83 11.72 2.10 -2.29
N ALA A 84 10.85 2.82 -1.59
CA ALA A 84 11.26 3.90 -0.69
C ALA A 84 12.11 3.35 0.48
N ILE A 85 11.69 2.22 1.07
CA ILE A 85 12.43 1.54 2.12
C ILE A 85 13.78 1.02 1.61
N ASP A 86 13.85 0.49 0.38
CA ASP A 86 15.10 0.04 -0.23
C ASP A 86 16.12 1.17 -0.39
N ARG A 87 15.64 2.38 -0.74
CA ARG A 87 16.49 3.57 -0.96
C ARG A 87 16.91 4.28 0.32
N ALA A 88 16.04 4.30 1.32
CA ALA A 88 16.26 5.07 2.54
C ALA A 88 15.70 4.31 3.78
N PRO A 89 16.22 3.13 4.10
CA PRO A 89 15.68 2.28 5.17
C PRO A 89 15.65 2.97 6.54
N ASP A 90 16.60 3.82 6.84
CA ASP A 90 16.73 4.52 8.13
C ASP A 90 15.59 5.54 8.38
N LEU A 91 14.86 5.93 7.34
CA LEU A 91 13.70 6.82 7.47
C LEU A 91 12.44 6.09 7.94
N PHE A 92 12.46 4.76 7.97
CA PHE A 92 11.28 3.95 8.29
C PHE A 92 11.53 3.09 9.53
N ARG A 93 10.90 3.48 10.64
CA ARG A 93 10.96 2.72 11.89
C ARG A 93 10.23 1.38 11.75
N ARG A 94 9.20 1.33 10.93
CA ARG A 94 8.37 0.17 10.65
C ARG A 94 7.57 0.37 9.38
N VAL A 95 7.24 -0.73 8.70
CA VAL A 95 6.24 -0.74 7.63
C VAL A 95 5.05 -1.63 7.99
N ILE A 96 3.83 -1.17 7.66
CA ILE A 96 2.59 -1.93 7.80
C ILE A 96 1.98 -2.11 6.41
N TYR A 97 1.94 -3.34 5.93
CA TYR A 97 1.27 -3.69 4.68
C TYR A 97 -0.19 -4.03 4.97
N VAL A 98 -1.10 -3.31 4.35
CA VAL A 98 -2.55 -3.53 4.50
C VAL A 98 -3.07 -4.27 3.29
N ASP A 99 -3.51 -5.50 3.48
CA ASP A 99 -3.93 -6.45 2.43
C ASP A 99 -2.97 -6.49 1.25
N SER A 100 -1.68 -6.52 1.57
CA SER A 100 -0.58 -6.39 0.64
C SER A 100 0.69 -7.02 1.23
N ALA A 101 1.78 -6.98 0.46
CA ALA A 101 3.08 -7.52 0.88
C ALA A 101 4.22 -6.79 0.17
N PRO A 102 5.47 -6.86 0.68
CA PRO A 102 6.65 -6.44 -0.07
C PRO A 102 6.81 -7.31 -1.32
N LEU A 103 7.22 -6.69 -2.42
CA LEU A 103 7.30 -7.33 -3.73
C LEU A 103 8.75 -7.61 -4.10
N PRO A 104 9.08 -8.76 -4.72
CA PRO A 104 10.43 -9.08 -5.11
C PRO A 104 10.97 -8.18 -6.23
N ASN A 105 12.30 -8.11 -6.36
CA ASN A 105 12.93 -7.41 -7.45
C ASN A 105 12.47 -7.96 -8.83
N GLY A 106 12.20 -7.07 -9.77
CA GLY A 106 11.70 -7.41 -11.10
C GLY A 106 10.19 -7.67 -11.17
N PHE A 107 9.46 -7.63 -10.05
CA PHE A 107 8.02 -7.85 -10.05
C PHE A 107 7.29 -6.74 -10.81
N VAL A 108 6.32 -7.13 -11.64
CA VAL A 108 5.41 -6.23 -12.38
C VAL A 108 4.01 -6.47 -11.89
N ILE A 109 3.33 -5.43 -11.40
CA ILE A 109 1.99 -5.58 -10.79
C ILE A 109 0.96 -5.99 -11.83
N ASN A 110 0.96 -5.32 -12.99
CA ASN A 110 0.09 -5.68 -14.11
C ASN A 110 0.92 -5.93 -15.37
N SER A 111 1.40 -7.16 -15.52
CA SER A 111 2.21 -7.58 -16.68
C SER A 111 1.40 -7.73 -17.98
N ALA A 112 0.07 -7.74 -17.88
CA ALA A 112 -0.82 -7.81 -19.05
C ALA A 112 -1.19 -6.41 -19.59
N LEU A 113 -0.84 -5.34 -18.87
CA LEU A 113 -1.12 -3.98 -19.29
C LEU A 113 -0.18 -3.58 -20.42
N ASP A 114 -0.76 -3.17 -21.56
CA ASP A 114 0.01 -2.56 -22.63
C ASP A 114 0.54 -1.18 -22.15
N ILE A 115 1.86 -1.02 -22.12
CA ILE A 115 2.49 0.23 -21.73
C ILE A 115 2.13 1.39 -22.68
N ALA A 116 1.71 1.09 -23.90
CA ALA A 116 1.19 2.09 -24.83
C ALA A 116 -0.19 2.63 -24.42
N ALA A 117 -0.89 1.97 -23.50
CA ALA A 117 -2.19 2.40 -22.99
C ALA A 117 -2.12 3.64 -22.10
N ARG A 118 -0.96 4.22 -21.84
CA ARG A 118 -0.70 5.41 -21.00
C ARG A 118 -1.23 5.32 -19.58
N GLU A 119 -2.44 4.80 -19.36
CA GLU A 119 -3.09 4.69 -18.04
C GLU A 119 -3.98 3.44 -17.95
N TRP A 120 -4.20 2.99 -16.72
CA TRP A 120 -5.03 1.86 -16.36
C TRP A 120 -6.22 2.35 -15.52
N PRO A 121 -7.43 2.42 -16.10
CA PRO A 121 -8.63 2.82 -15.38
C PRO A 121 -9.03 1.77 -14.34
N LEU A 122 -9.79 2.22 -13.33
CA LEU A 122 -10.39 1.29 -12.36
C LEU A 122 -11.28 0.28 -13.11
N PRO A 123 -11.02 -1.04 -12.97
CA PRO A 123 -11.79 -2.08 -13.63
C PRO A 123 -13.25 -2.15 -13.17
N GLU A 124 -14.06 -2.93 -13.85
CA GLU A 124 -15.39 -3.29 -13.37
C GLU A 124 -15.31 -4.12 -12.09
N TRP A 125 -16.33 -4.01 -11.24
CA TRP A 125 -16.34 -4.65 -9.92
C TRP A 125 -16.17 -6.17 -10.01
N SER A 126 -16.86 -6.81 -10.95
CA SER A 126 -16.73 -8.26 -11.17
C SER A 126 -15.30 -8.67 -11.51
N ARG A 127 -14.60 -7.86 -12.32
CA ARG A 127 -13.21 -8.13 -12.67
C ARG A 127 -12.28 -7.98 -11.47
N LEU A 128 -12.48 -6.99 -10.60
CA LEU A 128 -11.70 -6.85 -9.38
C LEU A 128 -11.85 -8.08 -8.48
N GLU A 129 -13.09 -8.58 -8.32
CA GLU A 129 -13.37 -9.79 -7.54
C GLU A 129 -12.75 -11.04 -8.17
N ASP A 130 -12.83 -11.20 -9.49
CA ASP A 130 -12.18 -12.29 -10.23
C ASP A 130 -10.66 -12.28 -10.08
N GLU A 131 -10.06 -11.10 -9.96
CA GLU A 131 -8.63 -10.89 -9.70
C GLU A 131 -8.25 -11.05 -8.20
N GLY A 132 -9.23 -11.37 -7.33
CA GLY A 132 -9.03 -11.59 -5.90
C GLY A 132 -9.12 -10.34 -5.03
N ASN A 133 -9.50 -9.20 -5.60
CA ASN A 133 -9.70 -7.96 -4.85
C ASN A 133 -11.14 -7.90 -4.31
N SER A 134 -11.39 -8.58 -3.19
CA SER A 134 -12.72 -8.74 -2.59
C SER A 134 -13.36 -7.40 -2.21
N LEU A 135 -14.60 -7.18 -2.64
CA LEU A 135 -15.43 -6.03 -2.29
C LEU A 135 -16.24 -6.24 -0.99
N ALA A 136 -15.99 -7.32 -0.26
CA ALA A 136 -16.73 -7.65 0.96
C ALA A 136 -16.71 -6.49 1.97
N GLY A 137 -17.89 -6.15 2.50
CA GLY A 137 -18.08 -5.07 3.46
C GLY A 137 -18.22 -3.67 2.86
N LEU A 138 -18.20 -3.54 1.52
CA LEU A 138 -18.48 -2.27 0.84
C LEU A 138 -19.93 -2.23 0.37
N ASP A 139 -20.66 -1.19 0.77
CA ASP A 139 -22.02 -0.94 0.29
C ASP A 139 -22.01 -0.17 -1.03
N ALA A 140 -23.20 0.02 -1.61
CA ALA A 140 -23.38 0.71 -2.88
C ALA A 140 -22.90 2.17 -2.85
N ALA A 141 -23.03 2.86 -1.71
CA ALA A 141 -22.61 4.25 -1.58
C ALA A 141 -21.08 4.36 -1.57
N VAL A 142 -20.39 3.45 -0.89
CA VAL A 142 -18.93 3.36 -0.88
C VAL A 142 -18.40 3.03 -2.28
N LEU A 143 -19.03 2.07 -2.97
CA LEU A 143 -18.63 1.72 -4.35
C LEU A 143 -18.86 2.88 -5.33
N ALA A 144 -19.96 3.62 -5.20
CA ALA A 144 -20.21 4.82 -6.01
C ALA A 144 -19.13 5.90 -5.76
N ARG A 145 -18.82 6.19 -4.49
CA ARG A 145 -17.74 7.13 -4.11
C ARG A 145 -16.39 6.69 -4.66
N PHE A 146 -16.09 5.38 -4.61
CA PHE A 146 -14.84 4.84 -5.17
C PHE A 146 -14.80 5.10 -6.68
N ARG A 147 -15.85 4.75 -7.42
CA ARG A 147 -15.90 4.96 -8.88
C ARG A 147 -15.77 6.43 -9.27
N GLU A 148 -16.41 7.33 -8.51
CA GLU A 148 -16.38 8.77 -8.74
C GLU A 148 -15.00 9.38 -8.50
N ARG A 149 -14.29 8.94 -7.43
CA ARG A 149 -13.01 9.54 -7.00
C ARG A 149 -11.77 8.81 -7.51
N ALA A 150 -11.94 7.65 -8.12
CA ALA A 150 -10.83 6.88 -8.66
C ALA A 150 -10.12 7.63 -9.79
N VAL A 151 -8.81 7.68 -9.72
CA VAL A 151 -7.95 8.24 -10.77
C VAL A 151 -7.27 7.10 -11.51
N PRO A 152 -7.37 7.03 -12.87
CA PRO A 152 -6.67 6.00 -13.62
C PRO A 152 -5.18 5.97 -13.28
N GLN A 153 -4.65 4.78 -13.00
CA GLN A 153 -3.25 4.60 -12.66
C GLN A 153 -2.37 4.79 -13.89
N PRO A 154 -1.27 5.57 -13.86
CA PRO A 154 -0.34 5.62 -14.99
C PRO A 154 0.21 4.23 -15.31
N ALA A 155 0.20 3.85 -16.59
CA ALA A 155 0.71 2.55 -17.03
C ALA A 155 2.20 2.37 -16.70
N SER A 156 2.97 3.46 -16.76
CA SER A 156 4.37 3.52 -16.34
C SER A 156 4.64 3.12 -14.89
N VAL A 157 3.60 3.14 -14.03
CA VAL A 157 3.69 2.65 -12.65
C VAL A 157 3.21 1.19 -12.55
N ALA A 158 2.06 0.86 -13.15
CA ALA A 158 1.45 -0.46 -13.01
C ALA A 158 2.18 -1.56 -13.79
N ALA A 159 2.76 -1.22 -14.95
CA ALA A 159 3.45 -2.16 -15.84
C ALA A 159 4.98 -2.13 -15.71
N ALA A 160 5.54 -1.25 -14.88
CA ALA A 160 6.98 -1.19 -14.68
C ALA A 160 7.47 -2.31 -13.74
N PRO A 161 8.64 -2.90 -14.00
CA PRO A 161 9.28 -3.80 -13.07
C PRO A 161 9.82 -3.03 -11.86
N LEU A 162 9.57 -3.53 -10.66
CA LEU A 162 10.16 -3.01 -9.42
C LEU A 162 11.68 -3.22 -9.46
N ARG A 163 12.46 -2.16 -9.28
CA ARG A 163 13.92 -2.19 -9.33
C ARG A 163 14.50 -1.91 -7.96
N LEU A 164 14.79 -2.98 -7.22
CA LEU A 164 15.43 -2.94 -5.91
C LEU A 164 16.95 -3.00 -6.04
N SER A 165 17.65 -2.43 -5.08
CA SER A 165 19.10 -2.53 -4.94
C SER A 165 19.52 -3.92 -4.43
N ASP A 166 20.83 -4.20 -4.46
CA ASP A 166 21.40 -5.41 -3.86
C ASP A 166 21.56 -5.30 -2.33
N SER A 167 21.26 -4.13 -1.75
CA SER A 167 21.33 -3.92 -0.30
C SER A 167 20.29 -4.76 0.44
N ALA A 168 20.72 -5.43 1.50
CA ALA A 168 19.83 -6.14 2.41
C ALA A 168 19.25 -5.25 3.52
N ALA A 169 19.59 -3.96 3.58
CA ALA A 169 19.21 -3.07 4.68
C ALA A 169 17.66 -2.93 4.79
N ARG A 170 16.94 -2.95 3.66
CA ARG A 170 15.47 -2.96 3.65
C ARG A 170 14.84 -4.13 4.39
N LEU A 171 15.53 -5.27 4.47
CA LEU A 171 15.03 -6.49 5.12
C LEU A 171 15.05 -6.37 6.66
N ALA A 172 15.84 -5.43 7.19
CA ALA A 172 15.94 -5.17 8.63
C ALA A 172 14.84 -4.23 9.15
N VAL A 173 14.11 -3.54 8.26
CA VAL A 173 13.00 -2.68 8.68
C VAL A 173 11.85 -3.55 9.20
N PRO A 174 11.42 -3.39 10.47
CA PRO A 174 10.34 -4.19 11.03
C PRO A 174 9.07 -4.10 10.20
N ALA A 175 8.45 -5.24 9.91
CA ALA A 175 7.28 -5.32 9.04
C ALA A 175 6.09 -5.97 9.75
N THR A 176 4.90 -5.48 9.45
CA THR A 176 3.62 -6.09 9.86
C THR A 176 2.72 -6.20 8.64
N VAL A 177 2.05 -7.34 8.48
CA VAL A 177 1.06 -7.57 7.43
C VAL A 177 -0.32 -7.67 8.07
N ILE A 178 -1.20 -6.70 7.77
CA ILE A 178 -2.62 -6.77 8.14
C ILE A 178 -3.36 -7.48 7.00
N CYS A 179 -3.82 -8.68 7.28
CA CYS A 179 -4.48 -9.59 6.36
C CYS A 179 -6.00 -9.37 6.41
N SER A 180 -6.63 -8.91 5.32
CA SER A 180 -8.06 -8.64 5.31
C SER A 180 -8.84 -9.54 4.35
N SER A 181 -8.51 -9.60 3.07
CA SER A 181 -9.19 -10.45 2.09
C SER A 181 -8.79 -11.92 2.18
N ILE A 182 -7.59 -12.20 2.66
CA ILE A 182 -7.10 -13.54 2.99
C ILE A 182 -6.54 -13.57 4.40
N THR A 183 -6.60 -14.73 5.07
CA THR A 183 -6.14 -14.87 6.46
C THR A 183 -4.62 -14.90 6.58
N ALA A 184 -4.10 -14.50 7.74
CA ALA A 184 -2.68 -14.58 8.09
C ALA A 184 -2.11 -15.99 7.88
N ASP A 185 -2.85 -17.03 8.27
CA ASP A 185 -2.43 -18.42 8.05
C ASP A 185 -2.34 -18.77 6.56
N ARG A 186 -3.23 -18.24 5.73
CA ARG A 186 -3.15 -18.45 4.28
C ARG A 186 -1.94 -17.73 3.68
N VAL A 187 -1.68 -16.49 4.09
CA VAL A 187 -0.48 -15.73 3.66
C VAL A 187 0.80 -16.47 4.04
N LYS A 188 0.91 -16.96 5.28
CA LYS A 188 2.06 -17.76 5.74
C LYS A 188 2.27 -19.01 4.89
N LYS A 189 1.20 -19.76 4.59
CA LYS A 189 1.27 -20.94 3.71
C LYS A 189 1.72 -20.59 2.29
N LEU A 190 1.26 -19.48 1.74
CA LEU A 190 1.66 -19.02 0.39
C LEU A 190 3.13 -18.57 0.37
N ARG A 191 3.58 -17.86 1.41
CA ARG A 191 4.99 -17.51 1.62
C ARG A 191 5.88 -18.75 1.68
N ASP A 192 5.51 -19.73 2.51
CA ASP A 192 6.32 -20.94 2.76
C ASP A 192 6.36 -21.87 1.54
N ASN A 193 5.30 -21.87 0.75
CA ASN A 193 5.23 -22.65 -0.50
C ASN A 193 6.10 -22.04 -1.62
N GLY A 194 6.35 -20.73 -1.61
CA GLY A 194 7.17 -20.04 -2.63
C GLY A 194 6.60 -20.05 -4.06
N ALA A 195 5.40 -20.62 -4.27
CA ALA A 195 4.82 -20.76 -5.61
C ALA A 195 4.27 -19.46 -6.19
N ILE A 196 3.96 -18.48 -5.34
CA ILE A 196 3.37 -17.19 -5.74
C ILE A 196 4.42 -16.10 -5.52
N ALA A 197 4.87 -15.49 -6.61
CA ALA A 197 5.94 -14.49 -6.60
C ALA A 197 5.68 -13.33 -5.62
N THR A 198 4.44 -12.87 -5.49
CA THR A 198 4.05 -11.80 -4.56
C THR A 198 4.46 -12.05 -3.10
N PHE A 199 4.52 -13.32 -2.68
CA PHE A 199 4.82 -13.66 -1.29
C PHE A 199 6.27 -14.11 -1.05
N THR A 200 7.10 -14.18 -2.09
CA THR A 200 8.50 -14.69 -1.96
C THR A 200 9.37 -13.75 -1.14
N GLU A 201 9.17 -12.44 -1.24
CA GLU A 201 9.95 -11.47 -0.47
C GLU A 201 9.63 -11.53 1.03
N LEU A 202 8.38 -11.88 1.41
CA LEU A 202 8.00 -12.11 2.80
C LEU A 202 8.80 -13.25 3.49
N ALA A 203 9.30 -14.22 2.74
CA ALA A 203 10.14 -15.29 3.28
C ALA A 203 11.52 -14.79 3.73
N ARG A 204 11.92 -13.58 3.31
CA ARG A 204 13.20 -12.95 3.64
C ARG A 204 13.10 -11.95 4.79
N ILE A 205 11.90 -11.66 5.26
CA ILE A 205 11.59 -10.63 6.25
C ILE A 205 10.94 -11.29 7.47
N ASP A 206 11.38 -10.90 8.67
CA ASP A 206 10.68 -11.28 9.90
C ASP A 206 9.45 -10.35 10.06
N ALA A 207 8.31 -10.79 9.54
CA ALA A 207 7.08 -10.03 9.56
C ALA A 207 6.07 -10.57 10.57
N GLU A 208 5.44 -9.67 11.30
CA GLU A 208 4.23 -9.96 12.09
C GLU A 208 3.02 -10.05 11.17
N TYR A 209 2.04 -10.90 11.50
CA TYR A 209 0.81 -11.08 10.73
C TYR A 209 -0.39 -10.90 11.64
N LEU A 210 -1.31 -10.02 11.27
CA LEU A 210 -2.54 -9.71 12.01
C LEU A 210 -3.75 -9.89 11.10
N ASP A 211 -4.78 -10.56 11.59
CA ASP A 211 -6.04 -10.73 10.85
C ASP A 211 -7.00 -9.57 11.10
N LEU A 212 -7.58 -9.03 10.04
CA LEU A 212 -8.71 -8.12 10.02
C LEU A 212 -9.72 -8.58 8.97
N PRO A 213 -10.46 -9.68 9.20
CA PRO A 213 -11.30 -10.31 8.17
C PRO A 213 -12.35 -9.35 7.60
N THR A 214 -12.17 -8.97 6.32
CA THR A 214 -13.07 -8.14 5.52
C THR A 214 -12.64 -8.21 4.04
N GLY A 215 -13.07 -7.25 3.19
CA GLY A 215 -12.60 -7.14 1.81
C GLY A 215 -11.25 -6.46 1.67
N HIS A 216 -10.84 -6.22 0.41
CA HIS A 216 -9.55 -5.64 0.04
C HIS A 216 -9.37 -4.16 0.47
N TRP A 217 -10.45 -3.47 0.82
CA TRP A 217 -10.43 -2.04 1.24
C TRP A 217 -10.87 -1.88 2.70
N PRO A 218 -10.08 -2.36 3.70
CA PRO A 218 -10.44 -2.29 5.11
C PRO A 218 -10.55 -0.85 5.64
N MET A 219 -9.93 0.13 4.97
CA MET A 219 -10.06 1.55 5.32
C MET A 219 -11.50 2.09 5.14
N TRP A 220 -12.37 1.36 4.42
CA TRP A 220 -13.78 1.70 4.23
C TRP A 220 -14.72 0.70 4.90
N SER A 221 -14.39 -0.59 4.89
CA SER A 221 -15.25 -1.62 5.48
C SER A 221 -15.09 -1.77 6.99
N LYS A 222 -13.89 -1.48 7.53
CA LYS A 222 -13.55 -1.57 8.97
C LYS A 222 -12.55 -0.49 9.39
N PRO A 223 -12.88 0.81 9.17
CA PRO A 223 -11.92 1.90 9.36
C PRO A 223 -11.43 2.04 10.80
N LYS A 224 -12.31 1.83 11.78
CA LYS A 224 -11.95 1.95 13.20
C LYS A 224 -11.04 0.81 13.65
N GLU A 225 -11.40 -0.43 13.30
CA GLU A 225 -10.60 -1.60 13.63
C GLU A 225 -9.23 -1.57 12.95
N LEU A 226 -9.19 -1.11 11.69
CA LEU A 226 -7.92 -0.91 10.98
C LEU A 226 -7.06 0.13 11.70
N ALA A 227 -7.64 1.26 12.08
CA ALA A 227 -6.91 2.31 12.80
C ALA A 227 -6.37 1.82 14.16
N GLU A 228 -7.15 1.02 14.91
CA GLU A 228 -6.69 0.44 16.18
C GLU A 228 -5.54 -0.55 15.99
N LEU A 229 -5.56 -1.37 14.93
CA LEU A 229 -4.44 -2.24 14.61
C LEU A 229 -3.18 -1.43 14.26
N ILE A 230 -3.33 -0.42 13.39
CA ILE A 230 -2.22 0.48 13.03
C ILE A 230 -1.65 1.17 14.28
N HIS A 231 -2.50 1.71 15.16
CA HIS A 231 -2.09 2.31 16.43
C HIS A 231 -1.29 1.33 17.28
N THR A 232 -1.84 0.14 17.52
CA THR A 232 -1.21 -0.89 18.35
C THR A 232 0.19 -1.28 17.83
N VAL A 233 0.34 -1.34 16.51
CA VAL A 233 1.61 -1.69 15.85
C VAL A 233 2.58 -0.51 15.86
N ALA A 234 2.09 0.72 15.67
CA ALA A 234 2.91 1.93 15.61
C ALA A 234 3.52 2.32 16.98
N ASP A 235 2.94 1.88 18.08
CA ASP A 235 3.42 2.18 19.45
C ASP A 235 4.50 1.20 19.94
N ARG A 236 4.84 0.17 19.17
CA ARG A 236 5.93 -0.80 19.47
C ARG A 236 7.24 -0.30 18.88
#